data_7d413597a310e12744456f5156731b01
#
_entry.id   7d413597a310e12744456f5156731b01
#
_cell.length_a   1.000
_cell.length_b   1.000
_cell.length_c   1.000
_cell.angle_alpha   90.00
_cell.angle_beta   90.00
_cell.angle_gamma   90.00
#
_symmetry.space_group_name_H-M   'P 1'
#
loop_
_entity.id
_entity.type
_entity.pdbx_description
1 polymer ?
#
loop_
_entity_poly.entity_id
_entity_poly.type
_entity_poly.pdbx_seq_one_letter_code
_entity_poly.pdbx_strand_id
1 'polypeptide(L)'
;MDLLLWQRKGLSQRKIARKLGVSRNTVKKYLENQGYPEERKYQQRNSLLDPFNGNIAFWLNEDLEYTAAWIYDRLCNMGFTGSYEIVKRKVQKIKAEKQRIAYMRFETEPGFQAQVDFGAFQVENVDGSIWTLYLFSMILGYSRKIYGELIDRCDLPTFLDCHIHAFDYFGGVPDEILYDRMKNVYIGKVAGKKKFNSTLLGFALHYGFKPEVAPPYAAWVKGKVERPYNFIREGFWRGYGFVCRSTANRDLIRWLQKKDERVHGTIHEVISLRFERERPHLNVLPPTAFDTSYRVYRNVYKDCTVRFECNSYVVAHTLVGKKLLLRVKNKDMRIFDDDLLVVRYQIPERKGHLVQDKKFYEALRKDKEMNKRKYSHVKRSKGRAKSTISPSKPRYDMDVEVRSTHIYDTAAGVGP
;
A
#
# COMPACT_ATOMS: atom_id res chain seq x y z
N MET A 1 -26.99 -22.87 48.45
CA MET A 1 -28.08 -23.86 48.58
C MET A 1 -28.06 -24.60 49.90
N ASP A 2 -26.95 -25.04 50.41
CA ASP A 2 -26.81 -25.81 51.66
C ASP A 2 -27.25 -25.05 52.93
N LEU A 3 -27.04 -23.74 53.00
CA LEU A 3 -27.37 -22.90 54.15
C LEU A 3 -28.87 -22.91 54.45
N LEU A 4 -29.71 -22.68 53.41
CA LEU A 4 -31.16 -22.68 53.52
C LEU A 4 -31.73 -24.06 53.83
N LEU A 5 -31.08 -25.11 53.28
CA LEU A 5 -31.48 -26.50 53.50
C LEU A 5 -31.22 -26.93 54.93
N TRP A 6 -30.11 -26.53 55.56
CA TRP A 6 -29.82 -26.80 56.95
C TRP A 6 -30.67 -25.99 57.94
N GLN A 7 -31.01 -24.74 57.54
CA GLN A 7 -31.98 -23.95 58.32
C GLN A 7 -33.34 -24.66 58.35
N ARG A 8 -33.89 -25.13 57.20
CA ARG A 8 -35.13 -25.87 57.11
C ARG A 8 -35.08 -27.18 57.91
N LYS A 9 -33.90 -27.80 58.06
CA LYS A 9 -33.70 -28.97 58.93
C LYS A 9 -33.52 -28.62 60.40
N GLY A 10 -33.80 -27.39 60.85
CA GLY A 10 -33.79 -26.96 62.23
C GLY A 10 -32.37 -26.77 62.83
N LEU A 11 -31.30 -26.74 62.04
CA LEU A 11 -29.98 -26.51 62.60
C LEU A 11 -29.82 -25.05 63.06
N SER A 12 -29.24 -24.85 64.25
CA SER A 12 -28.95 -23.52 64.74
C SER A 12 -27.86 -22.81 63.91
N GLN A 13 -27.92 -21.48 63.81
CA GLN A 13 -26.93 -20.68 63.06
C GLN A 13 -25.46 -21.01 63.45
N ARG A 14 -25.20 -21.31 64.76
CA ARG A 14 -23.86 -21.76 65.24
C ARG A 14 -23.44 -23.09 64.62
N LYS A 15 -24.35 -24.06 64.51
CA LYS A 15 -24.07 -25.37 63.89
C LYS A 15 -23.87 -25.24 62.40
N ILE A 16 -24.63 -24.39 61.72
CA ILE A 16 -24.48 -24.09 60.30
C ILE A 16 -23.13 -23.44 60.02
N ALA A 17 -22.78 -22.38 60.83
CA ALA A 17 -21.50 -21.69 60.72
C ALA A 17 -20.28 -22.63 60.88
N ARG A 18 -20.33 -23.55 61.85
CA ARG A 18 -19.33 -24.57 62.07
C ARG A 18 -19.20 -25.54 60.89
N LYS A 19 -20.34 -25.98 60.34
CA LYS A 19 -20.35 -26.91 59.19
C LYS A 19 -19.82 -26.26 57.91
N LEU A 20 -20.08 -24.98 57.69
CA LEU A 20 -19.64 -24.24 56.50
C LEU A 20 -18.25 -23.58 56.65
N GLY A 21 -17.64 -23.62 57.84
CA GLY A 21 -16.36 -22.98 58.07
C GLY A 21 -16.40 -21.43 57.97
N VAL A 22 -17.58 -20.83 58.20
CA VAL A 22 -17.76 -19.35 58.11
C VAL A 22 -18.19 -18.75 59.45
N SER A 23 -18.12 -17.42 59.55
CA SER A 23 -18.55 -16.77 60.78
C SER A 23 -20.08 -16.85 60.95
N ARG A 24 -20.55 -16.85 62.23
CA ARG A 24 -22.00 -16.80 62.54
C ARG A 24 -22.67 -15.55 61.91
N ASN A 25 -21.96 -14.42 61.91
CA ASN A 25 -22.45 -13.18 61.30
C ASN A 25 -22.66 -13.35 59.77
N THR A 26 -21.77 -14.07 59.13
CA THR A 26 -21.90 -14.42 57.69
C THR A 26 -23.19 -15.24 57.48
N VAL A 27 -23.40 -16.29 58.29
CA VAL A 27 -24.61 -17.13 58.22
C VAL A 27 -25.85 -16.29 58.41
N LYS A 28 -25.90 -15.41 59.46
CA LYS A 28 -26.99 -14.50 59.74
C LYS A 28 -27.32 -13.60 58.54
N LYS A 29 -26.30 -12.97 57.98
CA LYS A 29 -26.43 -12.05 56.81
C LYS A 29 -27.02 -12.76 55.58
N TYR A 30 -26.54 -13.96 55.27
CA TYR A 30 -27.08 -14.75 54.16
C TYR A 30 -28.50 -15.27 54.39
N LEU A 31 -28.89 -15.53 55.62
CA LEU A 31 -30.26 -15.94 55.98
C LEU A 31 -31.23 -14.78 55.86
N GLU A 32 -30.85 -13.57 56.27
CA GLU A 32 -31.63 -12.36 56.14
C GLU A 32 -31.88 -11.99 54.66
N ASN A 33 -30.93 -12.28 53.78
CA ASN A 33 -31.02 -12.07 52.33
C ASN A 33 -31.51 -13.27 51.52
N GLN A 34 -32.26 -14.17 52.14
CA GLN A 34 -32.83 -15.35 51.49
C GLN A 34 -31.79 -16.28 50.83
N GLY A 35 -30.54 -16.27 51.31
CA GLY A 35 -29.44 -17.05 50.80
C GLY A 35 -28.68 -16.48 49.61
N TYR A 36 -29.03 -15.29 49.16
CA TYR A 36 -28.28 -14.58 48.10
C TYR A 36 -27.22 -13.67 48.72
N PRO A 37 -26.02 -13.57 48.11
CA PRO A 37 -25.06 -12.58 48.52
C PRO A 37 -25.57 -11.17 48.18
N GLU A 38 -25.41 -10.23 49.11
CA GLU A 38 -25.65 -8.81 48.77
C GLU A 38 -24.75 -8.39 47.61
N GLU A 39 -25.38 -7.82 46.58
CA GLU A 39 -24.60 -7.16 45.54
C GLU A 39 -23.81 -6.01 46.17
N ARG A 40 -22.50 -6.08 46.13
CA ARG A 40 -21.67 -4.97 46.57
C ARG A 40 -21.90 -3.81 45.60
N LYS A 41 -22.67 -2.78 46.03
CA LYS A 41 -22.77 -1.51 45.32
C LYS A 41 -21.38 -0.86 45.37
N TYR A 42 -20.59 -1.06 44.34
CA TYR A 42 -19.35 -0.29 44.16
C TYR A 42 -19.75 1.16 43.90
N GLN A 43 -19.44 2.05 44.82
CA GLN A 43 -19.52 3.48 44.54
C GLN A 43 -18.58 3.77 43.32
N GLN A 44 -19.16 4.22 42.23
CA GLN A 44 -18.38 4.70 41.11
C GLN A 44 -17.55 5.89 41.58
N ARG A 45 -16.26 5.70 41.68
CA ARG A 45 -15.34 6.81 41.95
C ARG A 45 -15.23 7.64 40.68
N ASN A 46 -15.38 8.97 40.81
CA ASN A 46 -15.20 9.89 39.70
C ASN A 46 -13.82 9.70 39.07
N SER A 47 -13.77 9.54 37.77
CA SER A 47 -12.54 9.41 37.02
C SER A 47 -12.01 10.79 36.64
N LEU A 48 -10.66 10.95 36.64
CA LEU A 48 -10.01 12.14 36.10
C LEU A 48 -10.38 12.42 34.63
N LEU A 49 -10.88 11.39 33.92
CA LEU A 49 -11.35 11.53 32.53
C LEU A 49 -12.77 12.02 32.38
N ASP A 50 -13.57 12.06 33.46
CA ASP A 50 -15.00 12.37 33.35
C ASP A 50 -15.28 13.74 32.70
N PRO A 51 -14.52 14.81 32.99
CA PRO A 51 -14.68 16.10 32.30
C PRO A 51 -14.37 16.04 30.79
N PHE A 52 -13.55 15.08 30.37
CA PHE A 52 -13.04 14.94 28.99
C PHE A 52 -13.76 13.88 28.17
N ASN A 53 -14.73 13.17 28.76
CA ASN A 53 -15.46 12.09 28.07
C ASN A 53 -16.14 12.57 26.78
N GLY A 54 -16.67 13.79 26.77
CA GLY A 54 -17.28 14.40 25.59
C GLY A 54 -16.26 14.57 24.41
N ASN A 55 -15.08 15.07 24.72
CA ASN A 55 -14.03 15.29 23.74
C ASN A 55 -13.53 13.97 23.16
N ILE A 56 -13.30 12.96 24.01
CA ILE A 56 -12.89 11.62 23.58
C ILE A 56 -13.96 11.01 22.67
N ALA A 57 -15.23 11.10 23.07
CA ALA A 57 -16.34 10.57 22.27
C ALA A 57 -16.47 11.31 20.93
N PHE A 58 -16.34 12.64 20.92
CA PHE A 58 -16.38 13.46 19.72
C PHE A 58 -15.28 13.04 18.72
N TRP A 59 -14.02 13.00 19.16
CA TRP A 59 -12.92 12.60 18.29
C TRP A 59 -13.07 11.17 17.76
N LEU A 60 -13.45 10.22 18.60
CA LEU A 60 -13.68 8.83 18.17
C LEU A 60 -14.95 8.65 17.33
N ASN A 61 -15.88 9.62 17.32
CA ASN A 61 -17.00 9.67 16.38
C ASN A 61 -16.56 10.21 15.02
N GLU A 62 -15.67 11.20 15.03
CA GLU A 62 -15.12 11.80 13.81
C GLU A 62 -14.23 10.80 13.08
N ASP A 63 -13.29 10.17 13.80
CA ASP A 63 -12.41 9.13 13.24
C ASP A 63 -11.99 8.11 14.32
N LEU A 64 -12.38 6.84 14.13
CA LEU A 64 -11.97 5.74 15.01
C LEU A 64 -10.48 5.40 14.90
N GLU A 65 -9.75 5.94 13.92
CA GLU A 65 -8.30 5.71 13.78
C GLU A 65 -7.48 6.53 14.77
N TYR A 66 -8.02 7.57 15.38
CA TYR A 66 -7.28 8.32 16.37
C TYR A 66 -6.70 7.38 17.45
N THR A 67 -5.38 7.45 17.60
CA THR A 67 -4.68 6.61 18.57
C THR A 67 -4.89 7.11 19.99
N ALA A 68 -4.78 6.23 20.97
CA ALA A 68 -4.84 6.64 22.36
C ALA A 68 -3.74 7.64 22.74
N ALA A 69 -2.56 7.56 22.07
CA ALA A 69 -1.47 8.51 22.26
C ALA A 69 -1.85 9.90 21.74
N TRP A 70 -2.41 9.99 20.53
CA TRP A 70 -2.87 11.25 19.96
C TRP A 70 -3.96 11.93 20.84
N ILE A 71 -4.92 11.13 21.34
CA ILE A 71 -5.97 11.61 22.25
C ILE A 71 -5.35 12.09 23.56
N TYR A 72 -4.40 11.35 24.13
CA TYR A 72 -3.73 11.71 25.37
C TYR A 72 -3.00 13.05 25.25
N ASP A 73 -2.21 13.26 24.18
CA ASP A 73 -1.50 14.52 23.95
C ASP A 73 -2.46 15.73 23.89
N ARG A 74 -3.60 15.57 23.23
CA ARG A 74 -4.61 16.62 23.16
C ARG A 74 -5.29 16.88 24.51
N LEU A 75 -5.57 15.83 25.27
CA LEU A 75 -6.13 15.97 26.61
C LEU A 75 -5.16 16.68 27.56
N CYS A 76 -3.87 16.37 27.48
CA CYS A 76 -2.83 17.07 28.24
C CYS A 76 -2.79 18.57 27.92
N ASN A 77 -2.92 18.93 26.62
CA ASN A 77 -3.03 20.33 26.20
C ASN A 77 -4.30 21.03 26.70
N MET A 78 -5.34 20.26 27.07
CA MET A 78 -6.59 20.75 27.67
C MET A 78 -6.59 20.70 29.21
N GLY A 79 -5.42 20.39 29.82
CA GLY A 79 -5.27 20.36 31.28
C GLY A 79 -5.49 19.00 31.94
N PHE A 80 -5.51 17.90 31.20
CA PHE A 80 -5.56 16.55 31.76
C PHE A 80 -4.22 16.18 32.41
N THR A 81 -4.25 15.78 33.69
CA THR A 81 -3.07 15.43 34.49
C THR A 81 -2.96 13.93 34.81
N GLY A 82 -3.88 13.12 34.29
CA GLY A 82 -3.91 11.69 34.54
C GLY A 82 -2.91 10.91 33.68
N SER A 83 -2.77 9.60 33.95
CA SER A 83 -1.84 8.75 33.22
C SER A 83 -2.37 8.35 31.82
N TYR A 84 -1.44 8.09 30.90
CA TYR A 84 -1.73 7.55 29.56
C TYR A 84 -2.56 6.25 29.59
N GLU A 85 -2.31 5.37 30.57
CA GLU A 85 -3.01 4.09 30.66
C GLU A 85 -4.51 4.23 30.92
N ILE A 86 -4.94 5.28 31.64
CA ILE A 86 -6.37 5.56 31.87
C ILE A 86 -7.05 5.92 30.54
N VAL A 87 -6.40 6.79 29.75
CA VAL A 87 -6.90 7.20 28.43
C VAL A 87 -6.94 6.01 27.49
N LYS A 88 -5.86 5.21 27.43
CA LYS A 88 -5.76 4.01 26.60
C LYS A 88 -6.90 3.02 26.89
N ARG A 89 -7.17 2.70 28.17
CA ARG A 89 -8.28 1.82 28.57
C ARG A 89 -9.63 2.38 28.15
N LYS A 90 -9.86 3.69 28.32
CA LYS A 90 -11.11 4.33 27.91
C LYS A 90 -11.30 4.27 26.41
N VAL A 91 -10.27 4.61 25.62
CA VAL A 91 -10.29 4.54 24.16
C VAL A 91 -10.55 3.11 23.69
N GLN A 92 -9.86 2.12 24.26
CA GLN A 92 -10.08 0.70 23.94
C GLN A 92 -11.52 0.27 24.24
N LYS A 93 -12.07 0.68 25.39
CA LYS A 93 -13.46 0.36 25.75
C LYS A 93 -14.46 0.93 24.76
N ILE A 94 -14.33 2.22 24.40
CA ILE A 94 -15.23 2.88 23.42
C ILE A 94 -15.08 2.22 22.04
N LYS A 95 -13.85 1.93 21.60
CA LYS A 95 -13.63 1.23 20.33
C LYS A 95 -14.25 -0.16 20.33
N ALA A 96 -14.09 -0.94 21.40
CA ALA A 96 -14.68 -2.27 21.57
C ALA A 96 -16.21 -2.23 21.60
N GLU A 97 -16.82 -1.25 22.28
CA GLU A 97 -18.27 -1.05 22.29
C GLU A 97 -18.81 -0.74 20.88
N LYS A 98 -18.12 0.13 20.13
CA LYS A 98 -18.46 0.42 18.73
C LYS A 98 -18.25 -0.78 17.80
N GLN A 99 -17.27 -1.66 18.07
CA GLN A 99 -17.06 -2.89 17.32
C GLN A 99 -18.11 -3.99 17.60
N ARG A 100 -18.86 -3.89 18.71
CA ARG A 100 -19.95 -4.81 19.06
C ARG A 100 -21.27 -4.51 18.35
N ILE A 101 -21.32 -3.49 17.48
CA ILE A 101 -22.50 -3.20 16.68
C ILE A 101 -22.76 -4.40 15.76
N ALA A 102 -23.93 -5.03 15.94
CA ALA A 102 -24.36 -6.11 15.05
C ALA A 102 -24.41 -5.58 13.61
N TYR A 103 -23.81 -6.32 12.68
CA TYR A 103 -23.88 -6.02 11.26
C TYR A 103 -24.74 -7.03 10.54
N MET A 104 -25.48 -6.55 9.56
CA MET A 104 -26.25 -7.40 8.68
C MET A 104 -25.38 -7.81 7.50
N ARG A 105 -25.19 -9.12 7.30
CA ARG A 105 -24.55 -9.61 6.07
C ARG A 105 -25.44 -9.25 4.89
N PHE A 106 -24.91 -8.57 3.90
CA PHE A 106 -25.61 -8.28 2.66
C PHE A 106 -24.93 -9.00 1.50
N GLU A 107 -25.69 -9.61 0.62
CA GLU A 107 -25.18 -10.13 -0.62
C GLU A 107 -25.14 -9.00 -1.66
N THR A 108 -24.13 -9.02 -2.53
CA THR A 108 -24.03 -8.09 -3.64
C THR A 108 -24.77 -8.64 -4.84
N GLU A 109 -25.35 -7.76 -5.64
CA GLU A 109 -25.89 -8.13 -6.94
C GLU A 109 -24.77 -8.65 -7.86
N PRO A 110 -25.10 -9.50 -8.85
CA PRO A 110 -24.14 -9.96 -9.82
C PRO A 110 -23.44 -8.81 -10.53
N GLY A 111 -22.12 -8.90 -10.67
CA GLY A 111 -21.29 -7.89 -11.34
C GLY A 111 -21.06 -6.58 -10.57
N PHE A 112 -21.76 -6.38 -9.43
CA PHE A 112 -21.72 -5.09 -8.73
C PHE A 112 -20.38 -4.80 -8.08
N GLN A 113 -19.82 -5.73 -7.27
CA GLN A 113 -18.63 -5.42 -6.48
C GLN A 113 -17.58 -6.53 -6.53
N ALA A 114 -16.32 -6.14 -6.68
CA ALA A 114 -15.18 -6.97 -6.34
C ALA A 114 -14.40 -6.39 -5.16
N GLN A 115 -13.60 -7.22 -4.50
CA GLN A 115 -12.70 -6.79 -3.44
C GLN A 115 -11.27 -7.22 -3.77
N VAL A 116 -10.32 -6.31 -3.48
CA VAL A 116 -8.89 -6.54 -3.69
C VAL A 116 -8.19 -6.61 -2.35
N ASP A 117 -7.35 -7.61 -2.20
CA ASP A 117 -6.49 -7.81 -1.04
C ASP A 117 -5.05 -8.10 -1.46
N PHE A 118 -4.11 -7.75 -0.58
CA PHE A 118 -2.69 -8.00 -0.75
C PHE A 118 -2.13 -8.78 0.42
N GLY A 119 -1.24 -9.71 0.11
CA GLY A 119 -0.48 -10.43 1.12
C GLY A 119 0.98 -10.53 0.73
N ALA A 120 1.82 -10.94 1.66
CA ALA A 120 3.24 -11.16 1.42
C ALA A 120 3.66 -12.55 1.91
N PHE A 121 4.44 -13.25 1.10
CA PHE A 121 5.06 -14.52 1.44
C PHE A 121 6.57 -14.35 1.49
N GLN A 122 7.20 -14.98 2.47
CA GLN A 122 8.65 -15.14 2.48
C GLN A 122 9.01 -16.39 1.68
N VAL A 123 9.95 -16.26 0.78
CA VAL A 123 10.49 -17.35 -0.03
C VAL A 123 11.96 -17.45 0.24
N GLU A 124 12.42 -18.65 0.57
CA GLU A 124 13.82 -18.96 0.76
C GLU A 124 14.38 -19.57 -0.55
N ASN A 125 15.45 -19.00 -1.04
CA ASN A 125 16.19 -19.54 -2.19
C ASN A 125 17.09 -20.69 -1.77
N VAL A 126 17.59 -21.43 -2.76
CA VAL A 126 18.54 -22.53 -2.57
C VAL A 126 19.84 -22.09 -1.87
N ASP A 127 20.22 -20.83 -2.03
CA ASP A 127 21.39 -20.21 -1.40
C ASP A 127 21.13 -19.70 0.04
N GLY A 128 19.91 -19.94 0.58
CA GLY A 128 19.49 -19.48 1.90
C GLY A 128 19.07 -18.01 1.95
N SER A 129 19.10 -17.27 0.85
CA SER A 129 18.60 -15.90 0.80
C SER A 129 17.09 -15.86 0.87
N ILE A 130 16.55 -14.97 1.73
CA ILE A 130 15.10 -14.77 1.89
C ILE A 130 14.68 -13.53 1.12
N TRP A 131 13.64 -13.66 0.32
CA TRP A 131 13.03 -12.56 -0.39
C TRP A 131 11.51 -12.56 -0.23
N THR A 132 10.86 -11.43 -0.51
CA THR A 132 9.43 -11.27 -0.36
C THR A 132 8.74 -11.38 -1.70
N LEU A 133 7.79 -12.29 -1.80
CA LEU A 133 6.86 -12.42 -2.91
C LEU A 133 5.49 -11.88 -2.46
N TYR A 134 4.88 -11.03 -3.26
CA TYR A 134 3.57 -10.48 -2.94
C TYR A 134 2.47 -11.25 -3.66
N LEU A 135 1.34 -11.45 -2.99
CA LEU A 135 0.13 -12.00 -3.58
C LEU A 135 -0.88 -10.87 -3.79
N PHE A 136 -1.25 -10.63 -5.03
CA PHE A 136 -2.45 -9.91 -5.38
C PHE A 136 -3.63 -10.87 -5.43
N SER A 137 -4.77 -10.52 -4.86
CA SER A 137 -6.01 -11.30 -5.00
C SER A 137 -7.20 -10.39 -5.22
N MET A 138 -8.06 -10.75 -6.18
CA MET A 138 -9.34 -10.11 -6.44
C MET A 138 -10.44 -11.16 -6.38
N ILE A 139 -11.50 -10.87 -5.62
CA ILE A 139 -12.66 -11.75 -5.48
C ILE A 139 -13.93 -11.02 -5.89
N LEU A 140 -14.77 -11.66 -6.69
CA LEU A 140 -16.09 -11.15 -7.04
C LEU A 140 -17.06 -11.32 -5.88
N GLY A 141 -17.84 -10.29 -5.60
CA GLY A 141 -18.70 -10.22 -4.41
C GLY A 141 -19.91 -11.16 -4.46
N TYR A 142 -20.44 -11.48 -5.65
CA TYR A 142 -21.57 -12.37 -5.82
C TYR A 142 -21.14 -13.85 -5.94
N SER A 143 -20.33 -14.21 -6.92
CA SER A 143 -19.94 -15.60 -7.18
C SER A 143 -18.90 -16.14 -6.19
N ARG A 144 -18.12 -15.29 -5.56
CA ARG A 144 -16.92 -15.64 -4.77
C ARG A 144 -15.77 -16.18 -5.62
N LYS A 145 -15.82 -15.99 -6.94
CA LYS A 145 -14.72 -16.37 -7.82
C LYS A 145 -13.50 -15.51 -7.53
N ILE A 146 -12.34 -16.17 -7.40
CA ILE A 146 -11.08 -15.55 -7.02
C ILE A 146 -10.11 -15.57 -8.19
N TYR A 147 -9.47 -14.44 -8.45
CA TYR A 147 -8.22 -14.33 -9.18
C TYR A 147 -7.07 -14.11 -8.20
N GLY A 148 -5.94 -14.78 -8.42
CA GLY A 148 -4.74 -14.61 -7.61
C GLY A 148 -3.49 -14.60 -8.47
N GLU A 149 -2.56 -13.68 -8.15
CA GLU A 149 -1.28 -13.54 -8.86
C GLU A 149 -0.14 -13.21 -7.90
N LEU A 150 0.96 -13.94 -8.02
CA LEU A 150 2.20 -13.69 -7.29
C LEU A 150 3.08 -12.73 -8.09
N ILE A 151 3.59 -11.69 -7.41
CA ILE A 151 4.36 -10.61 -8.00
C ILE A 151 5.60 -10.28 -7.14
N ASP A 152 6.66 -9.79 -7.78
CA ASP A 152 7.92 -9.45 -7.09
C ASP A 152 7.89 -8.05 -6.48
N ARG A 153 7.01 -7.17 -6.93
CA ARG A 153 6.97 -5.75 -6.56
C ARG A 153 5.55 -5.29 -6.31
N CYS A 154 5.33 -4.55 -5.24
CA CYS A 154 4.04 -3.96 -4.89
C CYS A 154 4.00 -2.46 -5.25
N ASP A 155 4.48 -2.09 -6.45
CA ASP A 155 4.36 -0.73 -6.97
C ASP A 155 3.04 -0.51 -7.73
N LEU A 156 2.69 0.75 -7.98
CA LEU A 156 1.43 1.09 -8.63
C LEU A 156 1.30 0.51 -10.05
N PRO A 157 2.31 0.57 -10.93
CA PRO A 157 2.24 -0.07 -12.24
C PRO A 157 1.90 -1.56 -12.18
N THR A 158 2.62 -2.32 -11.34
CA THR A 158 2.38 -3.77 -11.15
C THR A 158 1.00 -4.03 -10.56
N PHE A 159 0.55 -3.19 -9.62
CA PHE A 159 -0.79 -3.26 -9.05
C PHE A 159 -1.89 -3.10 -10.12
N LEU A 160 -1.73 -2.14 -11.04
CA LEU A 160 -2.67 -1.93 -12.14
C LEU A 160 -2.61 -3.07 -13.17
N ASP A 161 -1.42 -3.62 -13.45
CA ASP A 161 -1.29 -4.79 -14.32
C ASP A 161 -2.04 -6.00 -13.77
N CYS A 162 -1.95 -6.26 -12.44
CA CYS A 162 -2.72 -7.34 -11.81
C CYS A 162 -4.24 -7.16 -11.96
N HIS A 163 -4.75 -5.91 -11.96
CA HIS A 163 -6.16 -5.66 -12.24
C HIS A 163 -6.52 -6.00 -13.68
N ILE A 164 -5.67 -5.62 -14.65
CA ILE A 164 -5.88 -5.96 -16.06
C ILE A 164 -5.96 -7.48 -16.22
N HIS A 165 -5.01 -8.22 -15.64
CA HIS A 165 -5.01 -9.68 -15.70
C HIS A 165 -6.25 -10.30 -15.01
N ALA A 166 -6.72 -9.71 -13.90
CA ALA A 166 -7.93 -10.14 -13.23
C ALA A 166 -9.19 -9.89 -14.08
N PHE A 167 -9.29 -8.73 -14.74
CA PHE A 167 -10.40 -8.42 -15.63
C PHE A 167 -10.43 -9.34 -16.83
N ASP A 168 -9.27 -9.63 -17.44
CA ASP A 168 -9.15 -10.61 -18.52
C ASP A 168 -9.56 -12.02 -18.06
N TYR A 169 -9.15 -12.43 -16.85
CA TYR A 169 -9.53 -13.72 -16.26
C TYR A 169 -11.04 -13.85 -16.01
N PHE A 170 -11.69 -12.79 -15.55
CA PHE A 170 -13.14 -12.76 -15.35
C PHE A 170 -13.92 -12.53 -16.66
N GLY A 171 -13.27 -12.00 -17.69
CA GLY A 171 -13.88 -11.62 -18.95
C GLY A 171 -14.75 -10.37 -18.87
N GLY A 172 -14.48 -9.50 -17.87
CA GLY A 172 -15.20 -8.24 -17.66
C GLY A 172 -14.79 -7.52 -16.38
N VAL A 173 -15.43 -6.37 -16.13
CA VAL A 173 -15.10 -5.45 -15.02
C VAL A 173 -16.30 -5.27 -14.10
N PRO A 174 -16.19 -5.41 -12.78
CA PRO A 174 -17.27 -5.10 -11.84
C PRO A 174 -17.54 -3.59 -11.75
N ASP A 175 -18.74 -3.18 -11.34
CA ASP A 175 -19.11 -1.76 -11.21
C ASP A 175 -18.29 -1.03 -10.14
N GLU A 176 -17.93 -1.74 -9.06
CA GLU A 176 -17.21 -1.18 -7.93
C GLU A 176 -16.10 -2.12 -7.47
N ILE A 177 -14.95 -1.55 -7.11
CA ILE A 177 -13.86 -2.32 -6.49
C ILE A 177 -13.55 -1.75 -5.12
N LEU A 178 -13.68 -2.59 -4.10
CA LEU A 178 -13.39 -2.27 -2.71
C LEU A 178 -11.95 -2.62 -2.37
N TYR A 179 -11.23 -1.63 -1.87
CA TYR A 179 -9.83 -1.74 -1.46
C TYR A 179 -9.64 -1.59 0.03
N ASP A 180 -8.53 -2.12 0.54
CA ASP A 180 -7.98 -1.65 1.79
C ASP A 180 -7.36 -0.26 1.64
N ARG A 181 -7.05 0.39 2.78
CA ARG A 181 -6.39 1.70 2.83
C ARG A 181 -4.91 1.61 2.45
N MET A 182 -4.63 1.10 1.25
CA MET A 182 -3.27 1.06 0.71
C MET A 182 -2.88 2.44 0.18
N LYS A 183 -1.61 2.82 0.35
CA LYS A 183 -1.07 4.09 -0.19
C LYS A 183 -1.17 4.20 -1.71
N ASN A 184 -1.13 3.09 -2.44
CA ASN A 184 -1.31 3.05 -3.89
C ASN A 184 -2.73 3.45 -4.33
N VAL A 185 -3.72 3.29 -3.47
CA VAL A 185 -5.14 3.55 -3.72
C VAL A 185 -5.58 4.85 -3.06
N TYR A 186 -5.36 4.95 -1.75
CA TYR A 186 -5.94 5.99 -0.90
C TYR A 186 -4.84 6.87 -0.32
N ILE A 187 -4.89 8.17 -0.62
CA ILE A 187 -3.89 9.15 -0.18
C ILE A 187 -4.32 9.84 1.13
N GLY A 188 -5.62 9.86 1.43
CA GLY A 188 -6.15 10.52 2.63
C GLY A 188 -7.52 11.16 2.41
N LYS A 189 -7.93 12.07 3.30
CA LYS A 189 -9.12 12.90 3.14
C LYS A 189 -8.71 14.36 2.91
N VAL A 190 -9.38 15.03 2.00
CA VAL A 190 -9.26 16.48 1.77
C VAL A 190 -10.66 17.06 1.80
N ALA A 191 -10.90 18.06 2.67
CA ALA A 191 -12.22 18.65 2.91
C ALA A 191 -13.34 17.60 3.15
N GLY A 192 -13.04 16.58 3.96
CA GLY A 192 -14.00 15.51 4.30
C GLY A 192 -14.19 14.43 3.21
N LYS A 193 -13.70 14.65 1.99
CA LYS A 193 -13.84 13.71 0.86
C LYS A 193 -12.61 12.79 0.75
N LYS A 194 -12.84 11.52 0.39
CA LYS A 194 -11.76 10.54 0.12
C LYS A 194 -10.92 11.01 -1.07
N LYS A 195 -9.59 11.03 -0.92
CA LYS A 195 -8.64 11.36 -1.99
C LYS A 195 -7.95 10.08 -2.45
N PHE A 196 -8.19 9.72 -3.69
CA PHE A 196 -7.55 8.58 -4.36
C PHE A 196 -6.32 9.01 -5.14
N ASN A 197 -5.47 8.05 -5.47
CA ASN A 197 -4.36 8.23 -6.40
C ASN A 197 -4.89 8.62 -7.79
N SER A 198 -4.34 9.66 -8.40
CA SER A 198 -4.82 10.18 -9.70
C SER A 198 -4.65 9.18 -10.84
N THR A 199 -3.58 8.39 -10.84
CA THR A 199 -3.35 7.34 -11.84
C THR A 199 -4.39 6.23 -11.71
N LEU A 200 -4.73 5.83 -10.47
CA LEU A 200 -5.81 4.88 -10.21
C LEU A 200 -7.17 5.41 -10.68
N LEU A 201 -7.45 6.71 -10.45
CA LEU A 201 -8.71 7.31 -10.94
C LEU A 201 -8.78 7.30 -12.48
N GLY A 202 -7.68 7.62 -13.17
CA GLY A 202 -7.59 7.51 -14.63
C GLY A 202 -7.79 6.06 -15.12
N PHE A 203 -7.22 5.10 -14.40
CA PHE A 203 -7.40 3.68 -14.65
C PHE A 203 -8.86 3.25 -14.44
N ALA A 204 -9.46 3.65 -13.33
CA ALA A 204 -10.86 3.34 -13.02
C ALA A 204 -11.83 3.93 -14.04
N LEU A 205 -11.58 5.16 -14.49
CA LEU A 205 -12.36 5.78 -15.56
C LEU A 205 -12.23 5.02 -16.89
N HIS A 206 -11.03 4.58 -17.24
CA HIS A 206 -10.76 3.82 -18.45
C HIS A 206 -11.50 2.47 -18.50
N TYR A 207 -11.57 1.76 -17.36
CA TYR A 207 -12.25 0.47 -17.24
C TYR A 207 -13.71 0.58 -16.81
N GLY A 208 -14.19 1.76 -16.44
CA GLY A 208 -15.59 2.01 -16.10
C GLY A 208 -16.00 1.51 -14.71
N PHE A 209 -15.10 1.44 -13.74
CA PHE A 209 -15.45 1.04 -12.37
C PHE A 209 -15.25 2.16 -11.36
N LYS A 210 -15.95 2.07 -10.22
CA LYS A 210 -15.81 2.99 -9.10
C LYS A 210 -14.85 2.42 -8.04
N PRO A 211 -13.73 3.08 -7.71
CA PRO A 211 -12.89 2.68 -6.60
C PRO A 211 -13.51 3.10 -5.27
N GLU A 212 -13.62 2.15 -4.33
CA GLU A 212 -14.06 2.40 -2.96
C GLU A 212 -13.01 1.91 -1.95
N VAL A 213 -13.00 2.53 -0.76
CA VAL A 213 -12.10 2.14 0.33
C VAL A 213 -12.91 1.76 1.55
N ALA A 214 -12.60 0.62 2.15
CA ALA A 214 -13.26 0.15 3.34
C ALA A 214 -13.21 1.20 4.47
N PRO A 215 -14.31 1.43 5.18
CA PRO A 215 -14.31 2.29 6.36
C PRO A 215 -13.32 1.77 7.41
N PRO A 216 -12.74 2.65 8.23
CA PRO A 216 -11.87 2.22 9.32
C PRO A 216 -12.63 1.30 10.28
N TYR A 217 -11.94 0.26 10.76
CA TYR A 217 -12.48 -0.74 11.70
C TYR A 217 -13.74 -1.48 11.22
N ALA A 218 -14.11 -1.36 9.95
CA ALA A 218 -15.24 -2.07 9.37
C ALA A 218 -14.81 -3.45 8.82
N ALA A 219 -14.22 -4.28 9.68
CA ALA A 219 -13.82 -5.65 9.31
C ALA A 219 -15.00 -6.47 8.76
N TRP A 220 -16.24 -6.13 9.16
CA TRP A 220 -17.47 -6.75 8.66
C TRP A 220 -17.81 -6.41 7.21
N VAL A 221 -17.41 -5.25 6.70
CA VAL A 221 -17.57 -4.90 5.27
C VAL A 221 -16.71 -5.82 4.40
N LYS A 222 -15.57 -6.26 4.95
CA LYS A 222 -14.71 -7.30 4.37
C LYS A 222 -15.15 -8.73 4.71
N GLY A 223 -16.14 -8.90 5.57
CA GLY A 223 -16.60 -10.22 6.02
C GLY A 223 -17.21 -11.09 4.93
N LYS A 224 -17.51 -10.54 3.73
CA LYS A 224 -17.87 -11.33 2.55
C LYS A 224 -16.68 -12.06 1.94
N VAL A 225 -15.50 -11.51 2.17
CA VAL A 225 -14.23 -12.05 1.71
C VAL A 225 -13.55 -12.60 2.94
N GLU A 226 -13.81 -13.85 3.25
CA GLU A 226 -13.00 -14.61 4.20
C GLU A 226 -11.58 -14.67 3.66
N ARG A 227 -10.91 -13.53 3.75
CA ARG A 227 -9.50 -13.28 3.48
C ARG A 227 -8.95 -14.20 2.38
N PRO A 228 -9.11 -13.84 1.08
CA PRO A 228 -8.56 -14.63 -0.02
C PRO A 228 -7.09 -14.95 0.21
N TYR A 229 -6.37 -14.02 0.83
CA TYR A 229 -5.00 -14.24 1.25
C TYR A 229 -4.83 -15.45 2.17
N ASN A 230 -5.62 -15.54 3.25
CA ASN A 230 -5.51 -16.67 4.18
C ASN A 230 -5.95 -17.99 3.51
N PHE A 231 -6.98 -17.96 2.67
CA PHE A 231 -7.44 -19.13 1.93
C PHE A 231 -6.35 -19.66 0.99
N ILE A 232 -5.67 -18.77 0.26
CA ILE A 232 -4.56 -19.12 -0.63
C ILE A 232 -3.34 -19.54 0.20
N ARG A 233 -3.02 -18.82 1.28
CA ARG A 233 -1.89 -19.13 2.14
C ARG A 233 -1.99 -20.52 2.76
N GLU A 234 -3.13 -20.84 3.39
CA GLU A 234 -3.29 -22.12 4.09
C GLU A 234 -3.61 -23.28 3.13
N GLY A 235 -4.33 -23.02 2.04
CA GLY A 235 -4.78 -24.06 1.13
C GLY A 235 -3.84 -24.36 -0.04
N PHE A 236 -3.10 -23.37 -0.52
CA PHE A 236 -2.20 -23.53 -1.67
C PHE A 236 -0.73 -23.37 -1.27
N TRP A 237 -0.37 -22.25 -0.60
CA TRP A 237 1.02 -21.90 -0.37
C TRP A 237 1.70 -22.78 0.69
N ARG A 238 0.99 -23.14 1.73
CA ARG A 238 1.53 -23.98 2.80
C ARG A 238 1.93 -25.37 2.26
N GLY A 239 3.23 -25.65 2.29
CA GLY A 239 3.79 -26.88 1.73
C GLY A 239 3.97 -26.88 0.21
N TYR A 240 3.75 -25.74 -0.47
CA TYR A 240 4.05 -25.61 -1.91
C TYR A 240 5.56 -25.54 -2.15
N GLY A 241 6.07 -26.44 -2.99
CA GLY A 241 7.46 -26.42 -3.43
C GLY A 241 7.70 -25.32 -4.47
N PHE A 242 8.11 -24.14 -4.03
CA PHE A 242 8.35 -23.00 -4.91
C PHE A 242 9.59 -23.24 -5.80
N VAL A 243 9.41 -23.14 -7.10
CA VAL A 243 10.50 -23.24 -8.11
C VAL A 243 10.75 -21.87 -8.75
N CYS A 244 9.70 -21.27 -9.32
CA CYS A 244 9.75 -19.93 -9.87
C CYS A 244 8.36 -19.32 -9.90
N ARG A 245 8.28 -17.98 -9.99
CA ARG A 245 7.03 -17.23 -9.98
C ARG A 245 6.06 -17.64 -11.09
N SER A 246 6.55 -17.84 -12.30
CA SER A 246 5.69 -18.20 -13.45
C SER A 246 5.03 -19.57 -13.28
N THR A 247 5.77 -20.55 -12.76
CA THR A 247 5.22 -21.88 -12.42
C THR A 247 4.20 -21.75 -11.28
N ALA A 248 4.55 -21.02 -10.22
CA ALA A 248 3.67 -20.84 -9.08
C ALA A 248 2.35 -20.13 -9.46
N ASN A 249 2.39 -19.13 -10.32
CA ASN A 249 1.19 -18.47 -10.84
C ASN A 249 0.30 -19.41 -11.65
N ARG A 250 0.88 -20.21 -12.53
CA ARG A 250 0.14 -21.20 -13.29
C ARG A 250 -0.54 -22.23 -12.38
N ASP A 251 0.19 -22.72 -11.39
CA ASP A 251 -0.32 -23.74 -10.47
C ASP A 251 -1.38 -23.14 -9.51
N LEU A 252 -1.22 -21.89 -9.09
CA LEU A 252 -2.21 -21.15 -8.31
C LEU A 252 -3.54 -21.03 -9.08
N ILE A 253 -3.50 -20.62 -10.34
CA ILE A 253 -4.72 -20.50 -11.17
C ILE A 253 -5.40 -21.87 -11.33
N ARG A 254 -4.65 -22.94 -11.60
CA ARG A 254 -5.22 -24.31 -11.68
C ARG A 254 -5.84 -24.74 -10.36
N TRP A 255 -5.19 -24.42 -9.25
CA TRP A 255 -5.72 -24.74 -7.92
C TRP A 255 -7.00 -23.96 -7.63
N LEU A 256 -7.07 -22.68 -7.94
CA LEU A 256 -8.28 -21.85 -7.81
C LEU A 256 -9.42 -22.39 -8.67
N GLN A 257 -9.19 -22.73 -9.94
CA GLN A 257 -10.18 -23.34 -10.83
C GLN A 257 -10.73 -24.65 -10.25
N LYS A 258 -9.86 -25.52 -9.68
CA LYS A 258 -10.31 -26.73 -8.99
C LYS A 258 -11.16 -26.44 -7.75
N LYS A 259 -10.91 -25.30 -7.07
CA LYS A 259 -11.71 -24.87 -5.91
C LYS A 259 -13.07 -24.31 -6.33
N ASP A 260 -13.17 -23.72 -7.51
CA ASP A 260 -14.42 -23.18 -8.05
C ASP A 260 -15.48 -24.27 -8.30
N GLU A 261 -15.07 -25.54 -8.49
CA GLU A 261 -15.97 -26.68 -8.68
C GLU A 261 -16.56 -27.23 -7.36
N ARG A 262 -16.20 -26.64 -6.22
CA ARG A 262 -16.72 -27.09 -4.92
C ARG A 262 -17.86 -26.20 -4.43
N VAL A 263 -18.74 -26.78 -3.64
CA VAL A 263 -19.77 -26.03 -2.92
C VAL A 263 -19.08 -25.10 -1.91
N HIS A 264 -19.33 -23.80 -2.01
CA HIS A 264 -18.79 -22.81 -1.10
C HIS A 264 -19.56 -22.82 0.22
N GLY A 265 -18.83 -22.86 1.37
CA GLY A 265 -19.42 -23.05 2.69
C GLY A 265 -20.42 -21.98 3.14
N THR A 266 -20.33 -20.76 2.66
CA THR A 266 -21.21 -19.64 3.06
C THR A 266 -22.40 -19.46 2.11
N ILE A 267 -22.20 -19.61 0.81
CA ILE A 267 -23.27 -19.41 -0.19
C ILE A 267 -24.00 -20.69 -0.56
N HIS A 268 -23.48 -21.87 -0.12
CA HIS A 268 -24.02 -23.20 -0.36
C HIS A 268 -24.27 -23.53 -1.85
N GLU A 269 -23.54 -22.88 -2.74
CA GLU A 269 -23.58 -23.10 -4.19
C GLU A 269 -22.15 -23.34 -4.73
N VAL A 270 -22.08 -23.94 -5.93
CA VAL A 270 -20.82 -24.13 -6.66
C VAL A 270 -20.43 -22.80 -7.29
N ILE A 271 -19.15 -22.39 -7.06
CA ILE A 271 -18.63 -21.08 -7.49
C ILE A 271 -18.69 -20.92 -9.01
N SER A 272 -18.30 -21.95 -9.78
CA SER A 272 -18.31 -21.92 -11.24
C SER A 272 -19.73 -21.67 -11.81
N LEU A 273 -20.75 -22.36 -11.28
CA LEU A 273 -22.14 -22.18 -11.70
C LEU A 273 -22.68 -20.79 -11.34
N ARG A 274 -22.27 -20.27 -10.19
CA ARG A 274 -22.68 -18.94 -9.75
C ARG A 274 -21.97 -17.86 -10.59
N PHE A 275 -20.73 -18.10 -10.99
CA PHE A 275 -19.99 -17.21 -11.87
C PHE A 275 -20.58 -17.13 -13.27
N GLU A 276 -21.07 -18.23 -13.83
CA GLU A 276 -21.76 -18.19 -15.14
C GLU A 276 -23.00 -17.26 -15.11
N ARG A 277 -23.67 -17.14 -13.96
CA ARG A 277 -24.77 -16.18 -13.76
C ARG A 277 -24.28 -14.74 -13.59
N GLU A 278 -23.07 -14.54 -12.98
CA GLU A 278 -22.51 -13.21 -12.76
C GLU A 278 -21.85 -12.62 -14.01
N ARG A 279 -21.20 -13.47 -14.80
CA ARG A 279 -20.41 -13.06 -15.96
C ARG A 279 -21.13 -12.12 -16.95
N PRO A 280 -22.43 -12.32 -17.31
CA PRO A 280 -23.15 -11.40 -18.20
C PRO A 280 -23.37 -10.00 -17.60
N HIS A 281 -23.23 -9.84 -16.29
CA HIS A 281 -23.44 -8.58 -15.59
C HIS A 281 -22.14 -7.78 -15.38
N LEU A 282 -20.99 -8.33 -15.77
CA LEU A 282 -19.74 -7.60 -15.76
C LEU A 282 -19.68 -6.63 -16.94
N ASN A 283 -19.13 -5.45 -16.75
CA ASN A 283 -18.92 -4.46 -17.80
C ASN A 283 -17.92 -4.97 -18.84
N VAL A 284 -18.14 -4.59 -20.09
CA VAL A 284 -17.31 -5.00 -21.23
C VAL A 284 -15.90 -4.40 -21.09
N LEU A 285 -14.89 -5.20 -21.41
CA LEU A 285 -13.50 -4.75 -21.43
C LEU A 285 -13.30 -3.68 -22.52
N PRO A 286 -12.52 -2.61 -22.22
CA PRO A 286 -12.17 -1.62 -23.25
C PRO A 286 -11.33 -2.27 -24.36
N PRO A 287 -11.42 -1.77 -25.61
CA PRO A 287 -10.70 -2.36 -26.75
C PRO A 287 -9.18 -2.26 -26.64
N THR A 288 -8.69 -1.35 -25.83
CA THR A 288 -7.25 -1.14 -25.59
C THR A 288 -6.96 -1.19 -24.09
N ALA A 289 -5.91 -1.91 -23.70
CA ALA A 289 -5.47 -1.94 -22.32
C ALA A 289 -4.92 -0.56 -21.87
N PHE A 290 -5.14 -0.22 -20.62
CA PHE A 290 -4.57 0.99 -20.02
C PHE A 290 -3.03 0.90 -19.97
N ASP A 291 -2.37 2.01 -20.32
CA ASP A 291 -0.90 2.10 -20.22
C ASP A 291 -0.45 2.26 -18.77
N THR A 292 -0.06 1.16 -18.16
CA THR A 292 0.43 1.09 -16.78
C THR A 292 1.89 1.47 -16.62
N SER A 293 2.58 1.91 -17.69
CA SER A 293 3.99 2.27 -17.61
C SER A 293 4.25 3.37 -16.56
N TYR A 294 5.34 3.23 -15.82
CA TYR A 294 5.83 4.30 -14.94
C TYR A 294 6.24 5.50 -15.79
N ARG A 295 5.66 6.67 -15.51
CA ARG A 295 5.88 7.90 -16.28
C ARG A 295 6.69 8.89 -15.46
N VAL A 296 7.79 9.34 -16.01
CA VAL A 296 8.64 10.34 -15.37
C VAL A 296 9.27 11.28 -16.40
N TYR A 297 9.29 12.57 -16.07
CA TYR A 297 9.96 13.56 -16.89
C TYR A 297 11.41 13.74 -16.44
N ARG A 298 12.34 13.83 -17.42
CA ARG A 298 13.76 14.08 -17.17
C ARG A 298 14.30 15.09 -18.17
N ASN A 299 15.22 15.94 -17.70
CA ASN A 299 15.91 16.89 -18.57
C ASN A 299 17.03 16.16 -19.33
N VAL A 300 17.29 16.60 -20.56
CA VAL A 300 18.43 16.16 -21.35
C VAL A 300 19.62 17.05 -21.00
N TYR A 301 20.70 16.42 -20.54
CA TYR A 301 21.93 17.12 -20.18
C TYR A 301 22.79 17.48 -21.41
N LYS A 302 23.80 18.34 -21.23
CA LYS A 302 24.71 18.81 -22.30
C LYS A 302 25.54 17.70 -22.94
N ASP A 303 25.70 16.59 -22.27
CA ASP A 303 26.33 15.35 -22.75
C ASP A 303 25.38 14.46 -23.57
N CYS A 304 24.22 14.98 -23.96
CA CYS A 304 23.16 14.28 -24.69
C CYS A 304 22.58 13.10 -23.93
N THR A 305 22.59 13.12 -22.58
CA THR A 305 22.08 12.03 -21.76
C THR A 305 20.83 12.41 -20.98
N VAL A 306 20.01 11.41 -20.71
CA VAL A 306 18.93 11.43 -19.73
C VAL A 306 19.28 10.44 -18.61
N ARG A 307 19.11 10.84 -17.35
CA ARG A 307 19.44 9.99 -16.19
C ARG A 307 18.19 9.32 -15.60
N PHE A 308 18.27 8.01 -15.42
CA PHE A 308 17.23 7.22 -14.79
C PHE A 308 17.85 6.01 -14.06
N GLU A 309 17.43 5.75 -12.80
CA GLU A 309 17.91 4.64 -11.95
C GLU A 309 19.45 4.48 -11.93
N CYS A 310 20.16 5.61 -11.72
CA CYS A 310 21.61 5.67 -11.70
C CYS A 310 22.31 5.30 -13.04
N ASN A 311 21.58 5.13 -14.13
CA ASN A 311 22.10 4.92 -15.47
C ASN A 311 21.90 6.17 -16.32
N SER A 312 22.72 6.32 -17.36
CA SER A 312 22.65 7.40 -18.35
C SER A 312 22.26 6.85 -19.71
N TYR A 313 21.33 7.47 -20.39
CA TYR A 313 20.77 7.03 -21.67
C TYR A 313 20.97 8.12 -22.71
N VAL A 314 21.64 7.80 -23.80
CA VAL A 314 21.98 8.78 -24.85
C VAL A 314 20.76 9.03 -25.73
N VAL A 315 20.47 10.30 -25.99
CA VAL A 315 19.44 10.75 -26.92
C VAL A 315 20.01 11.71 -27.96
N ALA A 316 19.20 12.11 -28.95
CA ALA A 316 19.65 13.02 -29.99
C ALA A 316 20.15 14.37 -29.39
N HIS A 317 21.26 14.87 -29.89
CA HIS A 317 21.88 16.13 -29.45
C HIS A 317 20.97 17.34 -29.64
N THR A 318 20.03 17.28 -30.59
CA THR A 318 19.02 18.32 -30.85
C THR A 318 18.03 18.49 -29.71
N LEU A 319 17.97 17.53 -28.78
CA LEU A 319 17.07 17.51 -27.63
C LEU A 319 17.72 18.04 -26.35
N VAL A 320 18.99 18.45 -26.40
CA VAL A 320 19.71 19.02 -25.24
C VAL A 320 18.95 20.22 -24.67
N GLY A 321 18.73 20.22 -23.35
CA GLY A 321 17.97 21.22 -22.62
C GLY A 321 16.44 20.99 -22.60
N LYS A 322 15.89 20.07 -23.40
CA LYS A 322 14.50 19.71 -23.35
C LYS A 322 14.18 18.79 -22.18
N LYS A 323 12.91 18.71 -21.82
CA LYS A 323 12.36 17.83 -20.82
C LYS A 323 11.58 16.71 -21.52
N LEU A 324 12.09 15.49 -21.47
CA LEU A 324 11.52 14.32 -22.14
C LEU A 324 10.71 13.46 -21.18
N LEU A 325 9.66 12.81 -21.70
CA LEU A 325 8.87 11.85 -20.98
C LEU A 325 9.46 10.44 -21.14
N LEU A 326 9.82 9.82 -20.03
CA LEU A 326 10.23 8.42 -19.95
C LEU A 326 9.01 7.59 -19.55
N ARG A 327 8.69 6.55 -20.33
CA ARG A 327 7.71 5.52 -19.99
C ARG A 327 8.45 4.20 -19.80
N VAL A 328 8.35 3.64 -18.58
CA VAL A 328 9.09 2.44 -18.17
C VAL A 328 8.11 1.35 -17.79
N LYS A 329 8.27 0.18 -18.41
CA LYS A 329 7.52 -1.03 -18.07
C LYS A 329 8.42 -2.27 -18.25
N ASN A 330 8.51 -3.13 -17.23
CA ASN A 330 9.27 -4.39 -17.29
C ASN A 330 10.70 -4.25 -17.83
N LYS A 331 11.47 -3.27 -17.34
CA LYS A 331 12.82 -2.89 -17.82
C LYS A 331 12.86 -2.32 -19.25
N ASP A 332 11.73 -2.20 -19.93
CA ASP A 332 11.63 -1.52 -21.22
C ASP A 332 11.37 -0.03 -20.99
N MET A 333 12.29 0.83 -21.42
CA MET A 333 12.18 2.27 -21.33
C MET A 333 11.99 2.88 -22.71
N ARG A 334 10.90 3.63 -22.88
CA ARG A 334 10.60 4.42 -24.07
C ARG A 334 10.71 5.88 -23.72
N ILE A 335 11.48 6.62 -24.50
CA ILE A 335 11.72 8.06 -24.32
C ILE A 335 10.95 8.82 -25.38
N PHE A 336 10.15 9.80 -24.96
CA PHE A 336 9.29 10.60 -25.82
C PHE A 336 9.65 12.09 -25.72
N ASP A 337 9.62 12.77 -26.85
CA ASP A 337 9.56 14.24 -26.96
C ASP A 337 8.12 14.58 -27.31
N ASP A 338 7.35 15.08 -26.36
CA ASP A 338 5.90 15.15 -26.37
C ASP A 338 5.26 13.77 -26.69
N ASP A 339 4.61 13.60 -27.84
CA ASP A 339 3.99 12.35 -28.27
C ASP A 339 4.87 11.51 -29.22
N LEU A 340 6.05 12.04 -29.62
CA LEU A 340 6.94 11.35 -30.55
C LEU A 340 7.90 10.44 -29.80
N LEU A 341 7.90 9.15 -30.16
CA LEU A 341 8.88 8.20 -29.65
C LEU A 341 10.27 8.50 -30.22
N VAL A 342 11.19 8.93 -29.36
CA VAL A 342 12.60 9.24 -29.71
C VAL A 342 13.42 7.96 -29.80
N VAL A 343 13.33 7.12 -28.76
CA VAL A 343 14.16 5.92 -28.65
C VAL A 343 13.59 4.96 -27.61
N ARG A 344 13.92 3.67 -27.76
CA ARG A 344 13.62 2.60 -26.80
C ARG A 344 14.91 1.96 -26.32
N TYR A 345 15.01 1.79 -24.99
CA TYR A 345 16.16 1.14 -24.34
C TYR A 345 15.71 0.06 -23.38
N GLN A 346 16.55 -0.96 -23.21
CA GLN A 346 16.45 -1.89 -22.10
C GLN A 346 17.25 -1.35 -20.91
N ILE A 347 16.64 -1.37 -19.73
CA ILE A 347 17.28 -0.93 -18.48
C ILE A 347 18.24 -2.01 -18.01
N PRO A 348 19.54 -1.74 -17.87
CA PRO A 348 20.51 -2.70 -17.37
C PRO A 348 20.21 -3.10 -15.93
N GLU A 349 20.55 -4.33 -15.54
CA GLU A 349 20.41 -4.79 -14.15
C GLU A 349 21.37 -4.09 -13.20
N ARG A 350 22.58 -3.81 -13.68
CA ARG A 350 23.60 -3.08 -12.91
C ARG A 350 23.45 -1.59 -13.08
N LYS A 351 23.82 -0.84 -12.04
CA LYS A 351 23.82 0.63 -12.02
C LYS A 351 25.13 1.16 -12.63
N GLY A 352 25.11 2.44 -13.03
CA GLY A 352 26.30 3.15 -13.52
C GLY A 352 26.60 2.97 -15.00
N HIS A 353 25.70 2.36 -15.78
CA HIS A 353 25.89 2.16 -17.22
C HIS A 353 25.53 3.38 -18.05
N LEU A 354 26.30 3.58 -19.13
CA LEU A 354 25.94 4.43 -20.24
C LEU A 354 25.32 3.56 -21.35
N VAL A 355 24.02 3.71 -21.55
CA VAL A 355 23.26 3.01 -22.60
C VAL A 355 23.14 3.94 -23.80
N GLN A 356 23.60 3.49 -24.95
CA GLN A 356 23.68 4.32 -26.14
C GLN A 356 23.27 3.59 -27.41
N ASP A 357 22.67 4.34 -28.34
CA ASP A 357 22.53 3.95 -29.74
C ASP A 357 23.58 4.72 -30.54
N LYS A 358 24.44 4.03 -31.28
CA LYS A 358 25.55 4.62 -32.05
C LYS A 358 25.11 5.73 -32.99
N LYS A 359 23.89 5.65 -33.54
CA LYS A 359 23.31 6.65 -34.45
C LYS A 359 23.32 8.09 -33.88
N PHE A 360 23.11 8.27 -32.57
CA PHE A 360 23.04 9.60 -31.98
C PHE A 360 24.40 10.29 -31.92
N TYR A 361 25.47 9.56 -31.60
CA TYR A 361 26.82 10.12 -31.61
C TYR A 361 27.35 10.33 -33.03
N GLU A 362 26.98 9.51 -33.99
CA GLU A 362 27.32 9.71 -35.41
C GLU A 362 26.64 10.97 -35.95
N ALA A 363 25.37 11.19 -35.64
CA ALA A 363 24.65 12.40 -35.99
C ALA A 363 25.32 13.65 -35.40
N LEU A 364 25.70 13.62 -34.11
CA LEU A 364 26.42 14.70 -33.44
C LEU A 364 27.79 14.98 -34.12
N ARG A 365 28.53 13.94 -34.51
CA ARG A 365 29.81 14.11 -35.22
C ARG A 365 29.61 14.81 -36.57
N LYS A 366 28.66 14.36 -37.38
CA LYS A 366 28.31 14.96 -38.68
C LYS A 366 27.95 16.45 -38.54
N ASP A 367 27.12 16.77 -37.54
CA ASP A 367 26.74 18.16 -37.28
C ASP A 367 27.94 19.04 -36.85
N LYS A 368 28.82 18.53 -36.02
CA LYS A 368 30.05 19.22 -35.63
C LYS A 368 30.98 19.45 -36.81
N GLU A 369 31.09 18.47 -37.72
CA GLU A 369 31.88 18.61 -38.94
C GLU A 369 31.29 19.63 -39.90
N MET A 370 29.98 19.61 -40.13
CA MET A 370 29.29 20.61 -40.94
C MET A 370 29.42 22.02 -40.36
N ASN A 371 29.28 22.19 -39.06
CA ASN A 371 29.46 23.47 -38.39
C ASN A 371 30.92 23.96 -38.47
N LYS A 372 31.92 23.10 -38.32
CA LYS A 372 33.33 23.44 -38.53
C LYS A 372 33.56 23.97 -39.95
N ARG A 373 32.96 23.32 -40.96
CA ARG A 373 33.03 23.78 -42.36
C ARG A 373 32.39 25.16 -42.54
N LYS A 374 31.22 25.39 -42.01
CA LYS A 374 30.52 26.68 -42.03
C LYS A 374 31.38 27.79 -41.38
N TYR A 375 31.94 27.58 -40.20
CA TYR A 375 32.78 28.53 -39.51
C TYR A 375 34.14 28.74 -40.20
N SER A 376 34.71 27.75 -40.89
CA SER A 376 35.93 27.88 -41.65
C SER A 376 35.71 28.74 -42.92
N HIS A 377 34.54 28.65 -43.57
CA HIS A 377 34.20 29.51 -44.71
C HIS A 377 33.96 30.95 -44.27
N VAL A 378 33.32 31.20 -43.12
CA VAL A 378 33.12 32.58 -42.58
C VAL A 378 34.44 33.23 -42.18
N LYS A 379 35.44 32.48 -41.68
CA LYS A 379 36.78 32.99 -41.39
C LYS A 379 37.58 33.30 -42.65
N ARG A 380 37.31 32.58 -43.76
CA ARG A 380 37.98 32.89 -45.07
C ARG A 380 37.37 34.11 -45.77
N SER A 381 36.12 34.43 -45.56
CA SER A 381 35.48 35.61 -46.16
C SER A 381 35.78 36.96 -45.43
N LYS A 382 36.31 36.94 -44.21
CA LYS A 382 36.85 38.11 -43.53
C LYS A 382 38.34 38.22 -43.76
N GLY A 383 38.69 38.35 -45.07
CA GLY A 383 40.04 38.59 -45.51
C GLY A 383 40.55 39.99 -45.14
N ARG A 384 41.73 40.01 -44.52
CA ARG A 384 42.71 41.11 -44.47
C ARG A 384 42.21 42.49 -44.11
N ALA A 385 42.06 42.75 -42.80
CA ALA A 385 42.52 44.01 -42.26
C ALA A 385 43.72 43.72 -41.33
N LYS A 386 44.91 44.05 -41.75
CA LYS A 386 46.09 44.03 -40.88
C LYS A 386 45.88 45.11 -39.84
N SER A 387 45.56 44.74 -38.62
CA SER A 387 45.81 45.61 -37.47
C SER A 387 46.91 44.95 -36.63
N THR A 388 48.04 45.57 -36.64
CA THR A 388 49.14 45.40 -35.70
C THR A 388 48.64 45.80 -34.31
N ILE A 389 48.12 44.81 -33.54
CA ILE A 389 47.94 44.98 -32.11
C ILE A 389 48.80 43.90 -31.50
N SER A 390 49.83 44.27 -30.78
CA SER A 390 50.64 43.37 -29.96
C SER A 390 49.76 42.60 -28.93
N PRO A 391 50.09 41.35 -28.64
CA PRO A 391 49.32 40.59 -27.66
C PRO A 391 49.58 41.19 -26.27
N SER A 392 48.59 41.86 -25.71
CA SER A 392 48.58 42.17 -24.28
C SER A 392 48.40 40.81 -23.53
N LYS A 393 49.32 40.58 -22.60
CA LYS A 393 49.27 39.43 -21.68
C LYS A 393 47.89 39.33 -21.00
N PRO A 394 47.34 38.12 -20.80
CA PRO A 394 46.11 37.98 -20.05
C PRO A 394 46.34 38.44 -18.60
N ARG A 395 45.44 39.27 -18.11
CA ARG A 395 45.47 39.97 -16.83
C ARG A 395 44.84 39.13 -15.68
N TYR A 396 45.06 37.84 -15.62
CA TYR A 396 44.69 37.06 -14.46
C TYR A 396 45.73 35.94 -14.26
N ASP A 397 46.80 36.29 -13.53
CA ASP A 397 47.52 35.31 -12.72
C ASP A 397 46.60 35.02 -11.52
N MET A 398 45.79 33.97 -11.61
CA MET A 398 45.24 33.36 -10.44
C MET A 398 46.20 32.24 -10.06
N ASP A 399 47.01 32.47 -9.06
CA ASP A 399 47.70 31.41 -8.33
C ASP A 399 46.66 30.49 -7.77
N VAL A 400 46.42 29.39 -8.45
CA VAL A 400 45.56 28.29 -7.92
C VAL A 400 46.44 27.48 -6.96
N GLU A 401 46.32 27.79 -5.67
CA GLU A 401 46.89 26.97 -4.61
C GLU A 401 46.25 25.59 -4.65
N VAL A 402 47.02 24.60 -5.10
CA VAL A 402 46.61 23.21 -5.07
C VAL A 402 46.63 22.75 -3.63
N ARG A 403 45.46 22.77 -2.96
CA ARG A 403 45.33 22.26 -1.59
C ARG A 403 45.39 20.75 -1.63
N SER A 404 46.24 20.18 -0.76
CA SER A 404 46.33 18.72 -0.55
C SER A 404 44.97 18.16 -0.08
N THR A 405 44.55 17.06 -0.64
CA THR A 405 43.31 16.34 -0.27
C THR A 405 43.23 15.95 1.19
N HIS A 406 44.39 15.88 1.90
CA HIS A 406 44.48 15.61 3.33
C HIS A 406 43.71 16.61 4.22
N ILE A 407 43.45 17.82 3.76
CA ILE A 407 42.72 18.85 4.51
C ILE A 407 41.21 18.51 4.56
N TYR A 408 40.69 17.77 3.57
CA TYR A 408 39.28 17.36 3.53
C TYR A 408 39.01 16.10 4.37
N ASP A 409 40.00 15.22 4.51
CA ASP A 409 39.91 14.03 5.35
C ASP A 409 39.86 14.39 6.84
N THR A 410 40.57 15.41 7.26
CA THR A 410 40.56 15.93 8.65
C THR A 410 39.25 16.64 8.99
N ALA A 411 38.60 17.29 8.02
CA ALA A 411 37.31 17.96 8.21
C ALA A 411 36.12 16.97 8.23
N ALA A 412 36.29 15.77 7.64
CA ALA A 412 35.29 14.71 7.60
C ALA A 412 35.35 13.75 8.81
N GLY A 413 36.28 13.95 9.77
CA GLY A 413 36.37 13.12 10.97
C GLY A 413 36.86 11.68 10.75
N VAL A 414 37.52 11.41 9.62
CA VAL A 414 38.18 10.13 9.33
C VAL A 414 39.63 10.25 9.81
N GLY A 415 39.90 9.92 11.05
CA GLY A 415 41.26 9.75 11.61
C GLY A 415 41.87 8.43 11.12
N PRO A 416 43.24 8.29 11.21
CA PRO A 416 43.96 7.16 10.67
C PRO A 416 43.62 5.83 11.30
#